data_af5266d2260325576a203320c824da07
#
_entry.id   af5266d2260325576a203320c824da07
#
_cell.length_a   1.000
_cell.length_b   1.000
_cell.length_c   1.000
_cell.angle_alpha   90.00
_cell.angle_beta   90.00
_cell.angle_gamma   90.00
#
_symmetry.space_group_name_H-M   'P 1'
#
loop_
_entity.id
_entity.type
_entity.pdbx_description
1 polymer ?
#
loop_
_entity_poly.entity_id
_entity_poly.type
_entity_poly.pdbx_seq_one_letter_code
_entity_poly.pdbx_strand_id
1 'polypeptide(L)'
;MADIGRKCEKHERLLAERRRVFGDEHPETLTAMLDLADCLWAEGRLISARKLEEQVVAGRRHCLGEKHFDTLKAIGKLAVTMAAQGDLAEARRLQECVLSGMRELHGDTGLETLRAINNLAGTVSAQGDFEAARQLLEKVVATSCREFGEQHADSLTAMGNLAAILWQQGDRDEAYALQQHVTETLRRVRGDGDQATGAAAQVLEMMEQDAGF
;
A
#
# COMPACT_ATOMS: atom_id res chain seq x y z
N MET A 1 8.56 -17.68 7.83
CA MET A 1 8.01 -17.28 9.16
C MET A 1 9.07 -17.00 10.22
N ALA A 2 10.09 -17.84 10.42
CA ALA A 2 11.15 -17.61 11.44
C ALA A 2 11.99 -16.35 11.21
N ASP A 3 12.11 -15.87 10.00
CA ASP A 3 12.90 -14.66 9.65
C ASP A 3 12.14 -13.36 9.91
N ILE A 4 10.82 -13.36 9.68
CA ILE A 4 9.96 -12.20 9.96
C ILE A 4 9.85 -11.98 11.47
N GLY A 5 9.66 -13.04 12.27
CA GLY A 5 9.62 -12.94 13.74
C GLY A 5 10.90 -12.32 14.34
N ARG A 6 12.09 -12.73 13.85
CA ARG A 6 13.37 -12.11 14.27
C ARG A 6 13.47 -10.63 13.88
N LYS A 7 12.87 -10.25 12.76
CA LYS A 7 12.83 -8.85 12.31
C LYS A 7 11.94 -8.01 13.23
N CYS A 8 10.77 -8.50 13.62
CA CYS A 8 9.88 -7.82 14.57
C CYS A 8 10.53 -7.64 15.94
N GLU A 9 11.19 -8.67 16.50
CA GLU A 9 11.93 -8.55 17.77
C GLU A 9 13.01 -7.46 17.72
N LYS A 10 13.71 -7.31 16.59
CA LYS A 10 14.69 -6.23 16.41
C LYS A 10 14.02 -4.86 16.47
N HIS A 11 12.88 -4.69 15.80
CA HIS A 11 12.14 -3.42 15.83
C HIS A 11 11.55 -3.12 17.22
N GLU A 12 11.09 -4.14 17.96
CA GLU A 12 10.63 -3.98 19.35
C GLU A 12 11.76 -3.46 20.27
N ARG A 13 12.97 -4.03 20.17
CA ARG A 13 14.13 -3.56 20.93
C ARG A 13 14.52 -2.14 20.56
N LEU A 14 14.53 -1.81 19.26
CA LEU A 14 14.85 -0.46 18.79
C LEU A 14 13.81 0.54 19.32
N LEU A 15 12.53 0.22 19.25
CA LEU A 15 11.47 1.07 19.77
C LEU A 15 11.63 1.30 21.27
N ALA A 16 11.91 0.25 22.06
CA ALA A 16 12.13 0.38 23.51
C ALA A 16 13.32 1.31 23.81
N GLU A 17 14.40 1.22 23.07
CA GLU A 17 15.55 2.11 23.17
C GLU A 17 15.19 3.57 22.85
N ARG A 18 14.49 3.80 21.72
CA ARG A 18 14.08 5.15 21.29
C ARG A 18 13.13 5.80 22.31
N ARG A 19 12.18 5.05 22.83
CA ARG A 19 11.28 5.52 23.91
C ARG A 19 12.06 5.96 25.14
N ARG A 20 13.03 5.16 25.56
CA ARG A 20 13.86 5.47 26.73
C ARG A 20 14.72 6.72 26.55
N VAL A 21 15.27 6.93 25.36
CA VAL A 21 16.22 8.03 25.07
C VAL A 21 15.47 9.32 24.75
N PHE A 22 14.42 9.26 23.96
CA PHE A 22 13.78 10.43 23.34
C PHE A 22 12.33 10.67 23.81
N GLY A 23 11.68 9.68 24.44
CA GLY A 23 10.25 9.74 24.76
C GLY A 23 9.36 9.29 23.57
N ASP A 24 8.05 9.18 23.82
CA ASP A 24 7.09 8.61 22.87
C ASP A 24 6.78 9.50 21.67
N GLU A 25 6.84 10.83 21.82
CA GLU A 25 6.45 11.77 20.76
C GLU A 25 7.61 12.21 19.87
N HIS A 26 8.83 11.77 20.15
CA HIS A 26 9.99 12.15 19.36
C HIS A 26 9.92 11.53 17.94
N PRO A 27 10.31 12.26 16.88
CA PRO A 27 10.24 11.77 15.49
C PRO A 27 10.90 10.40 15.27
N GLU A 28 12.05 10.16 15.91
CA GLU A 28 12.76 8.87 15.87
C GLU A 28 11.95 7.73 16.50
N THR A 29 11.24 8.00 17.60
CA THR A 29 10.39 7.02 18.26
C THR A 29 9.15 6.73 17.40
N LEU A 30 8.52 7.78 16.86
CA LEU A 30 7.36 7.62 15.96
C LEU A 30 7.73 6.84 14.68
N THR A 31 8.95 7.03 14.17
CA THR A 31 9.47 6.26 13.03
C THR A 31 9.67 4.80 13.42
N ALA A 32 10.31 4.52 14.55
CA ALA A 32 10.48 3.15 15.05
C ALA A 32 9.15 2.43 15.32
N MET A 33 8.10 3.17 15.75
CA MET A 33 6.74 2.62 15.88
C MET A 33 6.18 2.19 14.53
N LEU A 34 6.36 2.98 13.45
CA LEU A 34 5.90 2.60 12.11
C LEU A 34 6.64 1.39 11.57
N ASP A 35 7.97 1.32 11.76
CA ASP A 35 8.76 0.17 11.32
C ASP A 35 8.31 -1.13 12.01
N LEU A 36 7.96 -1.03 13.30
CA LEU A 36 7.38 -2.17 14.03
C LEU A 36 5.96 -2.47 13.53
N ALA A 37 5.14 -1.46 13.27
CA ALA A 37 3.79 -1.65 12.73
C ALA A 37 3.82 -2.36 11.37
N ASP A 38 4.72 -1.99 10.46
CA ASP A 38 4.92 -2.65 9.17
C ASP A 38 5.31 -4.13 9.34
N CYS A 39 6.17 -4.42 10.32
CA CYS A 39 6.56 -5.79 10.62
C CYS A 39 5.39 -6.62 11.17
N LEU A 40 4.61 -6.05 12.10
CA LEU A 40 3.42 -6.68 12.68
C LEU A 40 2.33 -6.90 11.63
N TRP A 41 2.17 -5.96 10.72
CA TRP A 41 1.24 -6.10 9.59
C TRP A 41 1.63 -7.30 8.69
N ALA A 42 2.92 -7.44 8.38
CA ALA A 42 3.43 -8.57 7.60
C ALA A 42 3.26 -9.94 8.31
N GLU A 43 3.19 -9.94 9.65
CA GLU A 43 2.85 -11.13 10.46
C GLU A 43 1.32 -11.37 10.57
N GLY A 44 0.48 -10.50 9.99
CA GLY A 44 -0.98 -10.56 10.15
C GLY A 44 -1.49 -10.08 11.51
N ARG A 45 -0.63 -9.49 12.36
CA ARG A 45 -0.97 -8.95 13.69
C ARG A 45 -1.58 -7.55 13.58
N LEU A 46 -2.64 -7.43 12.79
CA LEU A 46 -3.25 -6.15 12.38
C LEU A 46 -3.71 -5.28 13.56
N ILE A 47 -4.22 -5.89 14.64
CA ILE A 47 -4.67 -5.15 15.82
C ILE A 47 -3.49 -4.44 16.50
N SER A 48 -2.34 -5.09 16.57
CA SER A 48 -1.13 -4.51 17.17
C SER A 48 -0.52 -3.44 16.28
N ALA A 49 -0.50 -3.66 14.97
CA ALA A 49 -0.06 -2.69 13.97
C ALA A 49 -0.91 -1.40 14.07
N ARG A 50 -2.23 -1.53 14.01
CA ARG A 50 -3.17 -0.41 14.14
C ARG A 50 -2.94 0.45 15.37
N LYS A 51 -2.74 -0.18 16.54
CA LYS A 51 -2.46 0.56 17.80
C LYS A 51 -1.22 1.45 17.71
N LEU A 52 -0.15 0.95 17.09
CA LEU A 52 1.07 1.74 16.89
C LEU A 52 0.85 2.86 15.87
N GLU A 53 0.16 2.56 14.77
CA GLU A 53 -0.17 3.55 13.74
C GLU A 53 -1.05 4.68 14.28
N GLU A 54 -2.05 4.37 15.13
CA GLU A 54 -2.88 5.38 15.81
C GLU A 54 -2.04 6.29 16.72
N GLN A 55 -1.07 5.73 17.47
CA GLN A 55 -0.15 6.53 18.30
C GLN A 55 0.74 7.44 17.42
N VAL A 56 1.25 6.92 16.30
CA VAL A 56 2.06 7.72 15.37
C VAL A 56 1.24 8.85 14.75
N VAL A 57 0.02 8.58 14.32
CA VAL A 57 -0.87 9.60 13.77
C VAL A 57 -1.14 10.69 14.80
N ALA A 58 -1.44 10.33 16.04
CA ALA A 58 -1.66 11.29 17.12
C ALA A 58 -0.41 12.15 17.39
N GLY A 59 0.76 11.54 17.54
CA GLY A 59 2.02 12.25 17.78
C GLY A 59 2.42 13.16 16.61
N ARG A 60 2.32 12.67 15.36
CA ARG A 60 2.63 13.50 14.18
C ARG A 60 1.65 14.64 13.98
N ARG A 61 0.35 14.43 14.24
CA ARG A 61 -0.64 15.52 14.25
C ARG A 61 -0.28 16.61 15.25
N HIS A 62 0.12 16.21 16.45
CA HIS A 62 0.52 17.14 17.49
C HIS A 62 1.77 17.95 17.14
N CYS A 63 2.82 17.26 16.66
CA CYS A 63 4.12 17.89 16.40
C CYS A 63 4.20 18.63 15.05
N LEU A 64 3.55 18.11 14.01
CA LEU A 64 3.73 18.53 12.63
C LEU A 64 2.47 19.15 12.00
N GLY A 65 1.31 18.87 12.58
CA GLY A 65 0.01 19.26 12.03
C GLY A 65 -0.60 18.24 11.09
N GLU A 66 -1.89 18.40 10.81
CA GLU A 66 -2.72 17.47 10.03
C GLU A 66 -2.25 17.32 8.57
N LYS A 67 -1.86 18.43 7.93
CA LYS A 67 -1.50 18.49 6.51
C LYS A 67 -0.02 18.21 6.24
N HIS A 68 0.78 17.92 7.26
CA HIS A 68 2.19 17.60 7.04
C HIS A 68 2.32 16.26 6.30
N PHE A 69 3.25 16.18 5.38
CA PHE A 69 3.50 14.98 4.56
C PHE A 69 3.62 13.70 5.39
N ASP A 70 4.41 13.72 6.47
CA ASP A 70 4.59 12.55 7.32
C ASP A 70 3.34 12.17 8.10
N THR A 71 2.50 13.16 8.48
CA THR A 71 1.21 12.91 9.11
C THR A 71 0.28 12.20 8.14
N LEU A 72 0.17 12.71 6.91
CA LEU A 72 -0.65 12.11 5.85
C LEU A 72 -0.17 10.69 5.50
N LYS A 73 1.14 10.45 5.45
CA LYS A 73 1.69 9.10 5.26
C LYS A 73 1.29 8.15 6.38
N ALA A 74 1.33 8.59 7.64
CA ALA A 74 0.91 7.76 8.77
C ALA A 74 -0.59 7.46 8.71
N ILE A 75 -1.42 8.46 8.38
CA ILE A 75 -2.87 8.27 8.19
C ILE A 75 -3.13 7.26 7.05
N GLY A 76 -2.39 7.35 5.94
CA GLY A 76 -2.50 6.40 4.83
C GLY A 76 -2.19 4.96 5.23
N LYS A 77 -1.15 4.72 6.03
CA LYS A 77 -0.83 3.39 6.58
C LYS A 77 -1.94 2.88 7.49
N LEU A 78 -2.39 3.69 8.43
CA LEU A 78 -3.50 3.35 9.32
C LEU A 78 -4.76 2.97 8.53
N ALA A 79 -5.09 3.72 7.50
CA ALA A 79 -6.24 3.44 6.65
C ALA A 79 -6.12 2.09 5.92
N VAL A 80 -4.93 1.71 5.44
CA VAL A 80 -4.68 0.39 4.83
C VAL A 80 -4.87 -0.73 5.85
N THR A 81 -4.36 -0.56 7.08
CA THR A 81 -4.54 -1.53 8.16
C THR A 81 -6.01 -1.67 8.56
N MET A 82 -6.75 -0.56 8.62
CA MET A 82 -8.20 -0.57 8.90
C MET A 82 -8.98 -1.27 7.79
N ALA A 83 -8.65 -1.03 6.51
CA ALA A 83 -9.26 -1.73 5.39
C ALA A 83 -9.00 -3.25 5.47
N ALA A 84 -7.79 -3.67 5.82
CA ALA A 84 -7.46 -5.08 6.02
C ALA A 84 -8.21 -5.73 7.21
N GLN A 85 -8.67 -4.93 8.18
CA GLN A 85 -9.54 -5.37 9.27
C GLN A 85 -11.04 -5.38 8.92
N GLY A 86 -11.41 -4.92 7.72
CA GLY A 86 -12.81 -4.81 7.28
C GLY A 86 -13.47 -3.46 7.61
N ASP A 87 -12.76 -2.52 8.24
CA ASP A 87 -13.25 -1.19 8.61
C ASP A 87 -13.26 -0.27 7.36
N LEU A 88 -13.91 -0.72 6.28
CA LEU A 88 -13.81 -0.12 4.94
C LEU A 88 -14.33 1.32 4.87
N ALA A 89 -15.38 1.65 5.63
CA ALA A 89 -15.97 2.99 5.61
C ALA A 89 -15.02 4.05 6.19
N GLU A 90 -14.41 3.76 7.34
CA GLU A 90 -13.47 4.67 7.97
C GLU A 90 -12.14 4.71 7.21
N ALA A 91 -11.66 3.56 6.70
CA ALA A 91 -10.50 3.48 5.84
C ALA A 91 -10.63 4.39 4.61
N ARG A 92 -11.77 4.32 3.92
CA ARG A 92 -12.09 5.18 2.76
C ARG A 92 -12.06 6.65 3.14
N ARG A 93 -12.72 7.04 4.24
CA ARG A 93 -12.74 8.42 4.70
C ARG A 93 -11.33 8.96 4.96
N LEU A 94 -10.47 8.18 5.61
CA LEU A 94 -9.08 8.56 5.86
C LEU A 94 -8.27 8.63 4.56
N GLN A 95 -8.47 7.72 3.62
CA GLN A 95 -7.79 7.72 2.32
C GLN A 95 -8.20 8.92 1.45
N GLU A 96 -9.47 9.32 1.48
CA GLU A 96 -9.95 10.53 0.80
C GLU A 96 -9.31 11.80 1.39
N CYS A 97 -9.15 11.85 2.72
CA CYS A 97 -8.42 12.94 3.40
C CYS A 97 -6.94 12.96 2.98
N VAL A 98 -6.26 11.80 2.96
CA VAL A 98 -4.87 11.68 2.50
C VAL A 98 -4.73 12.12 1.05
N LEU A 99 -5.63 11.67 0.18
CA LEU A 99 -5.62 12.05 -1.24
C LEU A 99 -5.74 13.57 -1.43
N SER A 100 -6.66 14.21 -0.69
CA SER A 100 -6.79 15.67 -0.72
C SER A 100 -5.50 16.38 -0.31
N GLY A 101 -4.89 15.94 0.79
CA GLY A 101 -3.63 16.51 1.27
C GLY A 101 -2.44 16.26 0.32
N MET A 102 -2.35 15.05 -0.27
CA MET A 102 -1.29 14.73 -1.23
C MET A 102 -1.44 15.53 -2.53
N ARG A 103 -2.67 15.80 -2.98
CA ARG A 103 -2.91 16.70 -4.13
C ARG A 103 -2.47 18.13 -3.84
N GLU A 104 -2.75 18.64 -2.65
CA GLU A 104 -2.30 20.00 -2.25
C GLU A 104 -0.77 20.09 -2.22
N LEU A 105 -0.07 19.03 -1.78
CA LEU A 105 1.40 19.02 -1.62
C LEU A 105 2.16 18.72 -2.92
N HIS A 106 1.65 17.78 -3.74
CA HIS A 106 2.41 17.18 -4.84
C HIS A 106 1.71 17.29 -6.21
N GLY A 107 0.51 17.89 -6.25
CA GLY A 107 -0.30 17.94 -7.46
C GLY A 107 -0.95 16.59 -7.81
N ASP A 108 -1.76 16.58 -8.86
CA ASP A 108 -2.52 15.39 -9.30
C ASP A 108 -1.64 14.27 -9.86
N THR A 109 -0.48 14.60 -10.41
CA THR A 109 0.45 13.63 -11.03
C THR A 109 1.59 13.22 -10.11
N GLY A 110 1.66 13.77 -8.91
CA GLY A 110 2.69 13.45 -7.93
C GLY A 110 2.64 11.97 -7.53
N LEU A 111 3.82 11.37 -7.35
CA LEU A 111 3.95 9.94 -7.02
C LEU A 111 3.11 9.55 -5.78
N GLU A 112 3.18 10.35 -4.73
CA GLU A 112 2.43 10.07 -3.49
C GLU A 112 0.92 10.28 -3.67
N THR A 113 0.50 11.17 -4.57
CA THR A 113 -0.91 11.32 -4.95
C THR A 113 -1.41 10.07 -5.66
N LEU A 114 -0.64 9.55 -6.62
CA LEU A 114 -1.00 8.33 -7.34
C LEU A 114 -1.03 7.10 -6.41
N ARG A 115 -0.12 7.01 -5.45
CA ARG A 115 -0.15 5.98 -4.40
C ARG A 115 -1.41 6.09 -3.54
N ALA A 116 -1.82 7.31 -3.17
CA ALA A 116 -3.04 7.53 -2.40
C ALA A 116 -4.29 7.10 -3.18
N ILE A 117 -4.36 7.40 -4.49
CA ILE A 117 -5.45 6.95 -5.36
C ILE A 117 -5.46 5.42 -5.45
N ASN A 118 -4.30 4.80 -5.62
CA ASN A 118 -4.17 3.34 -5.70
C ASN A 118 -4.68 2.64 -4.42
N ASN A 119 -4.34 3.16 -3.25
CA ASN A 119 -4.82 2.63 -1.98
C ASN A 119 -6.34 2.82 -1.83
N LEU A 120 -6.88 3.98 -2.23
CA LEU A 120 -8.32 4.24 -2.23
C LEU A 120 -9.06 3.27 -3.16
N ALA A 121 -8.52 3.02 -4.35
CA ALA A 121 -9.11 2.06 -5.29
C ALA A 121 -9.22 0.65 -4.69
N GLY A 122 -8.20 0.20 -3.94
CA GLY A 122 -8.26 -1.07 -3.22
C GLY A 122 -9.39 -1.14 -2.20
N THR A 123 -9.60 -0.06 -1.44
CA THR A 123 -10.70 0.00 -0.46
C THR A 123 -12.07 0.08 -1.12
N VAL A 124 -12.20 0.85 -2.21
CA VAL A 124 -13.42 0.95 -3.03
C VAL A 124 -13.78 -0.42 -3.64
N SER A 125 -12.78 -1.13 -4.15
CA SER A 125 -12.94 -2.51 -4.62
C SER A 125 -13.42 -3.46 -3.51
N ALA A 126 -12.83 -3.37 -2.32
CA ALA A 126 -13.24 -4.18 -1.16
C ALA A 126 -14.68 -3.87 -0.70
N GLN A 127 -15.21 -2.68 -1.01
CA GLN A 127 -16.61 -2.31 -0.82
C GLN A 127 -17.53 -2.87 -1.91
N GLY A 128 -17.00 -3.53 -2.94
CA GLY A 128 -17.73 -4.11 -4.07
C GLY A 128 -17.97 -3.17 -5.25
N ASP A 129 -17.48 -1.92 -5.18
CA ASP A 129 -17.60 -0.97 -6.29
C ASP A 129 -16.41 -1.12 -7.25
N PHE A 130 -16.42 -2.23 -8.00
CA PHE A 130 -15.35 -2.57 -8.94
C PHE A 130 -15.24 -1.57 -10.09
N GLU A 131 -16.36 -0.97 -10.51
CA GLU A 131 -16.36 0.01 -11.60
C GLU A 131 -15.64 1.30 -11.20
N ALA A 132 -15.95 1.85 -10.02
CA ALA A 132 -15.26 3.02 -9.51
C ALA A 132 -13.76 2.73 -9.25
N ALA A 133 -13.43 1.54 -8.72
CA ALA A 133 -12.05 1.12 -8.51
C ALA A 133 -11.27 1.02 -9.83
N ARG A 134 -11.86 0.43 -10.89
CA ARG A 134 -11.30 0.36 -12.24
C ARG A 134 -10.97 1.75 -12.78
N GLN A 135 -11.93 2.67 -12.76
CA GLN A 135 -11.74 4.04 -13.24
C GLN A 135 -10.62 4.79 -12.52
N LEU A 136 -10.48 4.58 -11.22
CA LEU A 136 -9.37 5.15 -10.45
C LEU A 136 -8.03 4.56 -10.91
N LEU A 137 -7.94 3.25 -11.05
CA LEU A 137 -6.69 2.56 -11.43
C LEU A 137 -6.28 2.83 -12.87
N GLU A 138 -7.21 2.89 -13.82
CA GLU A 138 -6.92 3.28 -15.22
C GLU A 138 -6.25 4.66 -15.28
N LYS A 139 -6.74 5.62 -14.51
CA LYS A 139 -6.11 6.96 -14.39
C LYS A 139 -4.72 6.89 -13.76
N VAL A 140 -4.55 6.07 -12.71
CA VAL A 140 -3.23 5.88 -12.08
C VAL A 140 -2.25 5.25 -13.06
N VAL A 141 -2.63 4.17 -13.76
CA VAL A 141 -1.78 3.50 -14.75
C VAL A 141 -1.39 4.46 -15.86
N ALA A 142 -2.35 5.13 -16.50
CA ALA A 142 -2.07 6.07 -17.58
C ALA A 142 -1.13 7.20 -17.14
N THR A 143 -1.36 7.75 -15.93
CA THR A 143 -0.55 8.85 -15.41
C THR A 143 0.84 8.38 -14.98
N SER A 144 0.94 7.29 -14.22
CA SER A 144 2.24 6.79 -13.75
C SER A 144 3.14 6.32 -14.91
N CYS A 145 2.58 5.67 -15.93
CA CYS A 145 3.33 5.27 -17.12
C CYS A 145 3.87 6.49 -17.88
N ARG A 146 3.08 7.55 -18.00
CA ARG A 146 3.51 8.78 -18.68
C ARG A 146 4.57 9.54 -17.88
N GLU A 147 4.42 9.68 -16.56
CA GLU A 147 5.31 10.51 -15.73
C GLU A 147 6.60 9.77 -15.33
N PHE A 148 6.51 8.47 -15.02
CA PHE A 148 7.61 7.70 -14.44
C PHE A 148 8.10 6.57 -15.36
N GLY A 149 7.33 6.22 -16.38
CA GLY A 149 7.59 5.08 -17.25
C GLY A 149 6.88 3.79 -16.79
N GLU A 150 6.67 2.92 -17.76
CA GLU A 150 5.94 1.66 -17.59
C GLU A 150 6.67 0.67 -16.66
N GLN A 151 8.00 0.72 -16.62
CA GLN A 151 8.84 -0.15 -15.80
C GLN A 151 8.98 0.34 -14.35
N HIS A 152 8.43 1.51 -14.01
CA HIS A 152 8.49 2.03 -12.66
C HIS A 152 7.68 1.14 -11.70
N ALA A 153 8.19 0.94 -10.47
CA ALA A 153 7.57 0.06 -9.49
C ALA A 153 6.11 0.39 -9.23
N ASP A 154 5.77 1.67 -9.11
CA ASP A 154 4.40 2.10 -8.84
C ASP A 154 3.48 1.93 -10.06
N SER A 155 4.01 2.08 -11.29
CA SER A 155 3.25 1.79 -12.51
C SER A 155 2.90 0.30 -12.59
N LEU A 156 3.86 -0.57 -12.33
CA LEU A 156 3.65 -2.02 -12.31
C LEU A 156 2.71 -2.45 -11.17
N THR A 157 2.79 -1.81 -10.00
CA THR A 157 1.85 -2.06 -8.90
C THR A 157 0.42 -1.67 -9.29
N ALA A 158 0.24 -0.51 -9.91
CA ALA A 158 -1.07 -0.05 -10.36
C ALA A 158 -1.65 -0.96 -11.45
N MET A 159 -0.83 -1.42 -12.39
CA MET A 159 -1.23 -2.40 -13.42
C MET A 159 -1.67 -3.74 -12.79
N GLY A 160 -0.92 -4.26 -11.82
CA GLY A 160 -1.30 -5.49 -11.11
C GLY A 160 -2.61 -5.35 -10.36
N ASN A 161 -2.84 -4.20 -9.71
CA ASN A 161 -4.10 -3.93 -9.05
C ASN A 161 -5.27 -3.78 -10.05
N LEU A 162 -5.03 -3.16 -11.21
CA LEU A 162 -6.02 -3.08 -12.28
C LEU A 162 -6.36 -4.48 -12.82
N ALA A 163 -5.36 -5.32 -13.04
CA ALA A 163 -5.57 -6.70 -13.46
C ALA A 163 -6.46 -7.48 -12.46
N ALA A 164 -6.23 -7.29 -11.15
CA ALA A 164 -7.07 -7.91 -10.14
C ALA A 164 -8.52 -7.42 -10.18
N ILE A 165 -8.77 -6.14 -10.45
CA ILE A 165 -10.13 -5.59 -10.59
C ILE A 165 -10.81 -6.14 -11.85
N LEU A 166 -10.13 -6.14 -12.99
CA LEU A 166 -10.63 -6.71 -14.24
C LEU A 166 -11.01 -8.19 -14.06
N TRP A 167 -10.19 -8.95 -13.33
CA TRP A 167 -10.49 -10.34 -12.99
C TRP A 167 -11.76 -10.49 -12.18
N GLN A 168 -12.00 -9.61 -11.19
CA GLN A 168 -13.22 -9.60 -10.38
C GLN A 168 -14.48 -9.21 -11.18
N GLN A 169 -14.31 -8.38 -12.23
CA GLN A 169 -15.39 -8.01 -13.14
C GLN A 169 -15.71 -9.09 -14.17
N GLY A 170 -14.84 -10.08 -14.35
CA GLY A 170 -14.97 -11.14 -15.34
C GLY A 170 -14.28 -10.84 -16.68
N ASP A 171 -13.57 -9.72 -16.80
CA ASP A 171 -12.78 -9.33 -17.98
C ASP A 171 -11.44 -10.11 -17.98
N ARG A 172 -11.55 -11.45 -18.04
CA ARG A 172 -10.44 -12.38 -17.74
C ARG A 172 -9.29 -12.29 -18.72
N ASP A 173 -9.58 -12.13 -20.02
CA ASP A 173 -8.55 -12.06 -21.06
C ASP A 173 -7.68 -10.80 -20.88
N GLU A 174 -8.32 -9.64 -20.61
CA GLU A 174 -7.62 -8.38 -20.38
C GLU A 174 -6.82 -8.43 -19.06
N ALA A 175 -7.41 -8.98 -18.01
CA ALA A 175 -6.77 -9.15 -16.71
C ALA A 175 -5.51 -10.03 -16.82
N TYR A 176 -5.62 -11.18 -17.50
CA TYR A 176 -4.52 -12.11 -17.70
C TYR A 176 -3.37 -11.48 -18.51
N ALA A 177 -3.71 -10.84 -19.65
CA ALA A 177 -2.71 -10.16 -20.49
C ALA A 177 -1.96 -9.07 -19.70
N LEU A 178 -2.68 -8.29 -18.90
CA LEU A 178 -2.07 -7.24 -18.09
C LEU A 178 -1.18 -7.81 -16.97
N GLN A 179 -1.63 -8.88 -16.28
CA GLN A 179 -0.84 -9.54 -15.24
C GLN A 179 0.40 -10.23 -15.82
N GLN A 180 0.29 -10.85 -17.00
CA GLN A 180 1.42 -11.43 -17.71
C GLN A 180 2.46 -10.35 -18.03
N HIS A 181 2.03 -9.22 -18.59
CA HIS A 181 2.91 -8.08 -18.88
C HIS A 181 3.65 -7.57 -17.63
N VAL A 182 2.95 -7.43 -16.49
CA VAL A 182 3.55 -7.05 -15.21
C VAL A 182 4.61 -8.06 -14.79
N THR A 183 4.29 -9.35 -14.84
CA THR A 183 5.20 -10.42 -14.42
C THR A 183 6.45 -10.48 -15.28
N GLU A 184 6.31 -10.41 -16.60
CA GLU A 184 7.44 -10.40 -17.54
C GLU A 184 8.34 -9.17 -17.36
N THR A 185 7.72 -8.00 -17.13
CA THR A 185 8.46 -6.76 -16.92
C THR A 185 9.23 -6.79 -15.61
N LEU A 186 8.62 -7.26 -14.50
CA LEU A 186 9.31 -7.44 -13.21
C LEU A 186 10.46 -8.43 -13.34
N ARG A 187 10.27 -9.56 -14.02
CA ARG A 187 11.30 -10.57 -14.27
C ARG A 187 12.49 -9.97 -15.02
N ARG A 188 12.22 -9.18 -16.06
CA ARG A 188 13.26 -8.53 -16.86
C ARG A 188 14.03 -7.46 -16.08
N VAL A 189 13.35 -6.68 -15.22
CA VAL A 189 13.95 -5.54 -14.51
C VAL A 189 14.62 -5.95 -13.20
N ARG A 190 14.04 -6.92 -12.46
CA ARG A 190 14.46 -7.30 -11.11
C ARG A 190 14.98 -8.73 -11.00
N GLY A 191 14.71 -9.56 -12.00
CA GLY A 191 15.07 -10.98 -12.01
C GLY A 191 14.06 -11.88 -11.29
N ASP A 192 14.21 -13.18 -11.48
CA ASP A 192 13.28 -14.20 -10.94
C ASP A 192 13.34 -14.33 -9.40
N GLY A 193 14.47 -13.99 -8.79
CA GLY A 193 14.65 -14.07 -7.33
C GLY A 193 14.06 -12.90 -6.53
N ASP A 194 13.52 -11.88 -7.21
CA ASP A 194 12.91 -10.73 -6.53
C ASP A 194 11.52 -11.08 -5.98
N GLN A 195 11.22 -10.60 -4.77
CA GLN A 195 9.95 -10.88 -4.08
C GLN A 195 8.73 -10.41 -4.87
N ALA A 196 8.80 -9.23 -5.52
CA ALA A 196 7.70 -8.71 -6.30
C ALA A 196 7.48 -9.54 -7.57
N THR A 197 8.56 -10.01 -8.22
CA THR A 197 8.48 -10.94 -9.36
C THR A 197 7.81 -12.24 -8.94
N GLY A 198 8.20 -12.82 -7.81
CA GLY A 198 7.60 -14.04 -7.28
C GLY A 198 6.11 -13.86 -6.95
N ALA A 199 5.74 -12.75 -6.33
CA ALA A 199 4.33 -12.45 -6.02
C ALA A 199 3.48 -12.28 -7.29
N ALA A 200 3.99 -11.57 -8.29
CA ALA A 200 3.29 -11.38 -9.58
C ALA A 200 3.12 -12.70 -10.33
N ALA A 201 4.14 -13.58 -10.30
CA ALA A 201 4.08 -14.90 -10.92
C ALA A 201 3.03 -15.80 -10.24
N GLN A 202 2.93 -15.76 -8.92
CA GLN A 202 1.90 -16.50 -8.18
C GLN A 202 0.48 -16.06 -8.56
N VAL A 203 0.25 -14.75 -8.71
CA VAL A 203 -1.05 -14.23 -9.16
C VAL A 203 -1.38 -14.73 -10.57
N LEU A 204 -0.40 -14.70 -11.47
CA LEU A 204 -0.58 -15.21 -12.85
C LEU A 204 -0.93 -16.70 -12.84
N GLU A 205 -0.21 -17.52 -12.07
CA GLU A 205 -0.47 -18.94 -11.93
C GLU A 205 -1.88 -19.24 -11.36
N MET A 206 -2.33 -18.44 -10.38
CA MET A 206 -3.70 -18.55 -9.86
C MET A 206 -4.75 -18.24 -10.93
N MET A 207 -4.51 -17.23 -11.78
CA MET A 207 -5.39 -16.89 -12.90
C MET A 207 -5.45 -18.03 -13.92
N GLU A 208 -4.33 -18.69 -14.24
CA GLU A 208 -4.27 -19.85 -15.13
C GLU A 208 -5.09 -21.02 -14.59
N GLN A 209 -4.94 -21.33 -13.30
CA GLN A 209 -5.67 -22.43 -12.65
C GLN A 209 -7.17 -22.18 -12.61
N ASP A 210 -7.61 -20.94 -12.35
CA ASP A 210 -9.05 -20.58 -12.27
C ASP A 210 -9.70 -20.49 -13.65
N ALA A 211 -8.94 -20.14 -14.70
CA ALA A 211 -9.44 -20.09 -16.08
C ALA A 211 -9.48 -21.45 -16.79
N GLY A 212 -8.80 -22.47 -16.24
CA GLY A 212 -8.76 -23.82 -16.81
C GLY A 212 -7.88 -23.92 -18.07
N PHE A 213 -6.85 -23.06 -18.15
CA PHE A 213 -5.80 -23.15 -19.19
C PHE A 213 -4.82 -24.29 -18.91
#